data_d8fc69d5a62172aa23799f454947b37d
#
_entry.id   d8fc69d5a62172aa23799f454947b37d
#
_cell.length_a   1.000
_cell.length_b   1.000
_cell.length_c   1.000
_cell.angle_alpha   90.00
_cell.angle_beta   90.00
_cell.angle_gamma   90.00
#
_symmetry.space_group_name_H-M   'P 1'
#
loop_
_entity.id
_entity.type
_entity.pdbx_description
1 polymer ?
#
loop_
_entity_poly.entity_id
_entity_poly.type
_entity_poly.pdbx_seq_one_letter_code
_entity_poly.pdbx_strand_id
1 'polypeptide(L)'
;MFAWVSLSLWRDETNIPTGDIKETGLGGSVKRRLEIDAARGLMLVWMTLTHLPTLITPWVNQPFGYISASEGFIFLSALFTGRIYFRLLERDGAGAMTWKLFLRALKLYRYHVVLLFVAFLVVARFAISGHNQGLYNILDFYFAAGPARAIADALLLVYRPPLLDIIPLYLIFLLLSPLTLIAAAKIGWRYILGASFAIWLGAQFGLRQALYALAARHLGLHIPLNEMGAFNLWAWQFMWILGMWCGARWAKDDLPVEKWARKVWIPAALVAATLLAVRYTELRGLNLAGWSGLFDKWHLGVFRLINFAAIAALLVRFQSVVKPLAVRPLVLLGQASLQVFCAHFVFCFVGLGLMGGGDRIFGWPQLALVVCTFASLLVVAKVFARQELNAPQTRGSNARPTVKATARGYSQAS
;
A
#
# COMPACT_ATOMS: atom_id res chain seq x y z
N MET A 1 23.49 10.88 -8.69
CA MET A 1 22.39 11.81 -9.01
C MET A 1 21.15 11.54 -8.16
N PHE A 2 20.68 10.30 -8.00
CA PHE A 2 19.52 9.95 -7.14
C PHE A 2 19.68 10.26 -5.65
N ALA A 3 20.88 10.17 -5.09
CA ALA A 3 21.14 10.48 -3.68
C ALA A 3 21.09 11.98 -3.35
N TRP A 4 21.37 12.87 -4.31
CA TRP A 4 21.39 14.31 -4.12
C TRP A 4 20.00 14.97 -4.21
N VAL A 5 19.14 14.48 -5.11
CA VAL A 5 17.76 14.98 -5.23
C VAL A 5 16.92 14.57 -4.03
N SER A 6 17.22 13.42 -3.41
CA SER A 6 16.50 12.99 -2.20
C SER A 6 16.93 13.78 -0.94
N LEU A 7 18.18 14.26 -0.85
CA LEU A 7 18.71 14.94 0.33
C LEU A 7 18.16 16.35 0.56
N SER A 8 17.85 17.11 -0.50
CA SER A 8 17.34 18.48 -0.37
C SER A 8 15.83 18.56 -0.11
N LEU A 9 15.07 17.55 -0.54
CA LEU A 9 13.61 17.47 -0.34
C LEU A 9 13.19 16.84 1.01
N TRP A 10 14.17 16.36 1.81
CA TRP A 10 13.94 15.57 3.02
C TRP A 10 14.09 16.34 4.33
N ARG A 11 14.51 17.62 4.29
CA ARG A 11 14.94 18.32 5.51
C ARG A 11 13.83 18.80 6.43
N ASP A 12 12.59 18.95 5.96
CA ASP A 12 11.57 19.68 6.75
C ASP A 12 10.34 18.88 7.20
N GLU A 13 10.18 17.58 6.87
CA GLU A 13 8.92 16.87 7.14
C GLU A 13 9.02 15.57 7.95
N THR A 14 10.17 15.28 8.59
CA THR A 14 10.33 14.06 9.40
C THR A 14 9.65 14.11 10.77
N ASN A 15 8.84 15.12 11.05
CA ASN A 15 8.09 15.27 12.31
C ASN A 15 6.67 14.69 12.28
N ILE A 16 6.38 13.68 11.48
CA ILE A 16 5.25 12.81 11.80
C ILE A 16 5.81 11.75 12.76
N PRO A 17 5.41 11.74 14.03
CA PRO A 17 5.92 10.76 14.97
C PRO A 17 5.44 9.37 14.55
N THR A 18 6.31 8.63 13.86
CA THR A 18 6.19 7.19 13.66
C THR A 18 6.72 6.42 14.87
N GLY A 19 7.02 7.11 15.93
CA GLY A 19 7.45 6.55 17.20
C GLY A 19 7.20 7.58 18.30
N ASP A 20 6.85 7.12 19.47
CA ASP A 20 6.73 7.85 20.71
C ASP A 20 5.65 8.95 20.78
N ILE A 21 4.39 8.52 20.80
CA ILE A 21 3.43 9.21 21.65
C ILE A 21 3.86 8.84 23.08
N LYS A 22 4.69 9.69 23.70
CA LYS A 22 4.82 9.70 25.13
C LYS A 22 3.46 10.10 25.67
N GLU A 23 2.75 9.10 26.19
CA GLU A 23 1.65 9.38 27.11
C GLU A 23 2.26 10.10 28.31
N THR A 24 1.98 11.38 28.42
CA THR A 24 2.21 12.14 29.65
C THR A 24 1.29 11.54 30.69
N GLY A 25 1.85 10.66 31.53
CA GLY A 25 1.16 10.31 32.76
C GLY A 25 1.03 8.86 33.13
N LEU A 26 1.70 7.90 32.50
CA LEU A 26 1.93 6.55 33.05
C LEU A 26 2.99 5.88 32.17
N GLY A 27 4.12 5.55 32.74
CA GLY A 27 5.34 5.10 32.07
C GLY A 27 5.23 3.80 31.26
N GLY A 28 4.72 3.90 30.05
CA GLY A 28 4.72 2.82 29.07
C GLY A 28 5.21 3.35 27.73
N SER A 29 6.49 3.13 27.40
CA SER A 29 6.96 3.31 26.02
C SER A 29 6.13 2.40 25.11
N VAL A 30 5.42 2.97 24.11
CA VAL A 30 4.72 2.16 23.11
C VAL A 30 5.76 1.37 22.34
N LYS A 31 5.98 0.12 22.74
CA LYS A 31 6.93 -0.79 22.12
C LYS A 31 6.57 -0.95 20.64
N ARG A 32 7.43 -0.46 19.74
CA ARG A 32 7.27 -0.63 18.29
C ARG A 32 7.11 -2.13 18.01
N ARG A 33 6.01 -2.52 17.34
CA ARG A 33 5.75 -3.93 17.05
C ARG A 33 6.53 -4.35 15.80
N LEU A 34 7.69 -4.97 16.01
CA LEU A 34 8.58 -5.42 14.95
C LEU A 34 7.90 -6.44 14.00
N GLU A 35 6.93 -7.19 14.50
CA GLU A 35 6.15 -8.16 13.71
C GLU A 35 5.37 -7.49 12.58
N ILE A 36 4.95 -6.25 12.79
CA ILE A 36 4.20 -5.48 11.80
C ILE A 36 5.14 -4.95 10.70
N ASP A 37 6.29 -4.43 11.10
CA ASP A 37 7.32 -4.03 10.13
C ASP A 37 7.77 -5.26 9.32
N ALA A 38 7.97 -6.41 9.97
CA ALA A 38 8.29 -7.65 9.28
C ALA A 38 7.19 -8.10 8.30
N ALA A 39 5.92 -7.99 8.67
CA ALA A 39 4.80 -8.32 7.77
C ALA A 39 4.80 -7.40 6.53
N ARG A 40 5.07 -6.10 6.69
CA ARG A 40 5.23 -5.18 5.55
C ARG A 40 6.43 -5.55 4.68
N GLY A 41 7.56 -5.88 5.30
CA GLY A 41 8.76 -6.35 4.60
C GLY A 41 8.49 -7.64 3.83
N LEU A 42 7.75 -8.59 4.42
CA LEU A 42 7.36 -9.82 3.74
C LEU A 42 6.47 -9.54 2.51
N MET A 43 5.51 -8.60 2.63
CA MET A 43 4.68 -8.20 1.49
C MET A 43 5.52 -7.58 0.36
N LEU A 44 6.57 -6.80 0.70
CA LEU A 44 7.49 -6.25 -0.29
C LEU A 44 8.33 -7.32 -0.97
N VAL A 45 8.85 -8.29 -0.22
CA VAL A 45 9.56 -9.45 -0.79
C VAL A 45 8.66 -10.22 -1.73
N TRP A 46 7.45 -10.52 -1.28
CA TRP A 46 6.46 -11.24 -2.08
C TRP A 46 6.09 -10.46 -3.36
N MET A 47 5.81 -9.16 -3.25
CA MET A 47 5.50 -8.29 -4.38
C MET A 47 6.66 -8.22 -5.39
N THR A 48 7.89 -8.11 -4.90
CA THR A 48 9.09 -8.10 -5.76
C THR A 48 9.21 -9.39 -6.55
N LEU A 49 9.08 -10.55 -5.90
CA LEU A 49 9.13 -11.87 -6.58
C LEU A 49 8.02 -12.04 -7.62
N THR A 50 6.84 -11.45 -7.41
CA THR A 50 5.73 -11.55 -8.37
C THR A 50 5.90 -10.64 -9.58
N HIS A 51 6.69 -9.57 -9.48
CA HIS A 51 6.92 -8.63 -10.57
C HIS A 51 8.21 -8.90 -11.36
N LEU A 52 9.17 -9.65 -10.80
CA LEU A 52 10.34 -10.07 -11.53
C LEU A 52 9.96 -11.15 -12.56
N PRO A 53 10.38 -11.02 -13.83
CA PRO A 53 10.02 -11.94 -14.90
C PRO A 53 10.82 -13.25 -14.83
N THR A 54 10.52 -14.07 -13.83
CA THR A 54 11.26 -15.32 -13.53
C THR A 54 10.37 -16.53 -13.65
N LEU A 55 10.98 -17.73 -13.74
CA LEU A 55 10.24 -19.00 -13.81
C LEU A 55 9.42 -19.30 -12.55
N ILE A 56 9.81 -18.74 -11.39
CA ILE A 56 9.11 -18.96 -10.13
C ILE A 56 7.88 -18.06 -9.98
N THR A 57 7.74 -17.03 -10.80
CA THR A 57 6.67 -16.01 -10.69
C THR A 57 5.25 -16.62 -10.67
N PRO A 58 4.87 -17.60 -11.49
CA PRO A 58 3.53 -18.20 -11.43
C PRO A 58 3.20 -18.85 -10.09
N TRP A 59 4.21 -19.45 -9.45
CA TRP A 59 4.06 -20.16 -8.18
C TRP A 59 3.99 -19.19 -6.98
N VAL A 60 4.76 -18.10 -7.04
CA VAL A 60 4.79 -17.09 -5.96
C VAL A 60 3.74 -15.99 -6.11
N ASN A 61 3.09 -15.88 -7.27
CA ASN A 61 2.08 -14.85 -7.49
C ASN A 61 0.89 -15.01 -6.53
N GLN A 62 0.43 -16.23 -6.29
CA GLN A 62 -0.71 -16.56 -5.43
C GLN A 62 -0.44 -17.88 -4.67
N PRO A 63 0.52 -17.92 -3.73
CA PRO A 63 0.98 -19.16 -3.11
C PRO A 63 0.00 -19.72 -2.06
N PHE A 64 -0.93 -18.91 -1.59
CA PHE A 64 -1.92 -19.27 -0.57
C PHE A 64 -3.36 -19.29 -1.11
N GLY A 65 -3.55 -19.83 -2.31
CA GLY A 65 -4.83 -19.83 -3.02
C GLY A 65 -4.95 -18.62 -3.95
N TYR A 66 -6.00 -17.82 -3.82
CA TYR A 66 -6.26 -16.69 -4.71
C TYR A 66 -5.90 -15.32 -4.11
N ILE A 67 -5.07 -15.27 -3.08
CA ILE A 67 -4.54 -14.00 -2.56
C ILE A 67 -3.15 -13.72 -3.11
N SER A 68 -2.83 -12.46 -3.26
CA SER A 68 -1.52 -11.96 -3.68
C SER A 68 -0.99 -10.91 -2.69
N ALA A 69 0.24 -10.47 -2.89
CA ALA A 69 0.83 -9.42 -2.04
C ALA A 69 0.02 -8.11 -2.04
N SER A 70 -0.76 -7.84 -3.10
CA SER A 70 -1.55 -6.61 -3.23
C SER A 70 -2.62 -6.48 -2.16
N GLU A 71 -3.39 -7.56 -1.89
CA GLU A 71 -4.43 -7.56 -0.86
C GLU A 71 -3.83 -7.30 0.53
N GLY A 72 -2.75 -8.01 0.85
CA GLY A 72 -2.05 -7.81 2.12
C GLY A 72 -1.49 -6.40 2.27
N PHE A 73 -0.86 -5.86 1.22
CA PHE A 73 -0.25 -4.54 1.23
C PHE A 73 -1.29 -3.42 1.39
N ILE A 74 -2.38 -3.46 0.61
CA ILE A 74 -3.46 -2.46 0.69
C ILE A 74 -4.17 -2.53 2.03
N PHE A 75 -4.52 -3.74 2.49
CA PHE A 75 -5.18 -3.92 3.77
C PHE A 75 -4.32 -3.44 4.95
N LEU A 76 -3.05 -3.83 5.03
CA LEU A 76 -2.15 -3.39 6.08
C LEU A 76 -1.94 -1.87 6.06
N SER A 77 -1.82 -1.27 4.87
CA SER A 77 -1.69 0.18 4.73
C SER A 77 -2.93 0.91 5.23
N ALA A 78 -4.12 0.38 4.91
CA ALA A 78 -5.39 0.90 5.39
C ALA A 78 -5.57 0.72 6.91
N LEU A 79 -5.18 -0.43 7.44
CA LEU A 79 -5.20 -0.74 8.87
C LEU A 79 -4.41 0.30 9.68
N PHE A 80 -3.20 0.63 9.23
CA PHE A 80 -2.40 1.67 9.88
C PHE A 80 -2.97 3.06 9.69
N THR A 81 -3.49 3.35 8.51
CA THR A 81 -4.18 4.62 8.24
C THR A 81 -5.36 4.77 9.21
N GLY A 82 -6.21 3.77 9.32
CA GLY A 82 -7.31 3.76 10.27
C GLY A 82 -6.85 3.95 11.72
N ARG A 83 -5.83 3.18 12.17
CA ARG A 83 -5.35 3.23 13.54
C ARG A 83 -4.74 4.58 13.93
N ILE A 84 -3.86 5.09 13.09
CA ILE A 84 -3.11 6.33 13.40
C ILE A 84 -4.01 7.54 13.28
N TYR A 85 -4.72 7.65 12.16
CA TYR A 85 -5.47 8.86 11.86
C TYR A 85 -6.83 8.93 12.54
N PHE A 86 -7.41 7.79 12.94
CA PHE A 86 -8.59 7.80 13.80
C PHE A 86 -8.26 8.31 15.21
N ARG A 87 -7.14 7.86 15.81
CA ARG A 87 -6.64 8.43 17.08
C ARG A 87 -6.34 9.92 16.96
N LEU A 88 -5.76 10.35 15.84
CA LEU A 88 -5.48 11.74 15.59
C LEU A 88 -6.76 12.57 15.45
N LEU A 89 -7.79 12.04 14.80
CA LEU A 89 -9.11 12.65 14.69
C LEU A 89 -9.72 12.87 16.08
N GLU A 90 -9.64 11.88 16.96
CA GLU A 90 -10.19 11.98 18.32
C GLU A 90 -9.39 12.94 19.21
N ARG A 91 -8.06 13.01 19.04
CA ARG A 91 -7.19 13.82 19.88
C ARG A 91 -7.07 15.28 19.41
N ASP A 92 -6.78 15.47 18.12
CA ASP A 92 -6.37 16.77 17.55
C ASP A 92 -7.43 17.33 16.59
N GLY A 93 -8.52 16.61 16.35
CA GLY A 93 -9.62 17.01 15.50
C GLY A 93 -9.42 16.76 14.00
N ALA A 94 -10.48 17.06 13.22
CA ALA A 94 -10.54 16.75 11.80
C ALA A 94 -9.53 17.53 10.95
N GLY A 95 -9.26 18.78 11.28
CA GLY A 95 -8.34 19.64 10.55
C GLY A 95 -6.90 19.11 10.60
N ALA A 96 -6.40 18.81 11.80
CA ALA A 96 -5.04 18.27 12.00
C ALA A 96 -4.87 16.90 11.34
N MET A 97 -5.88 16.05 11.45
CA MET A 97 -5.91 14.74 10.82
C MET A 97 -5.84 14.85 9.29
N THR A 98 -6.70 15.69 8.70
CA THR A 98 -6.76 15.91 7.25
C THR A 98 -5.44 16.45 6.72
N TRP A 99 -4.86 17.43 7.40
CA TRP A 99 -3.58 18.02 7.00
C TRP A 99 -2.44 16.99 6.98
N LYS A 100 -2.32 16.18 8.04
CA LYS A 100 -1.29 15.14 8.09
C LYS A 100 -1.50 14.03 7.04
N LEU A 101 -2.75 13.67 6.73
CA LEU A 101 -3.05 12.76 5.63
C LEU A 101 -2.69 13.35 4.28
N PHE A 102 -2.97 14.63 4.06
CA PHE A 102 -2.58 15.34 2.85
C PHE A 102 -1.06 15.38 2.67
N LEU A 103 -0.30 15.71 3.72
CA LEU A 103 1.18 15.68 3.66
C LEU A 103 1.70 14.27 3.32
N ARG A 104 1.10 13.22 3.89
CA ARG A 104 1.44 11.84 3.55
C ARG A 104 1.11 11.51 2.08
N ALA A 105 -0.04 11.96 1.58
CA ALA A 105 -0.42 11.80 0.18
C ALA A 105 0.54 12.56 -0.75
N LEU A 106 0.93 13.79 -0.38
CA LEU A 106 1.90 14.58 -1.14
C LEU A 106 3.28 13.91 -1.17
N LYS A 107 3.72 13.33 -0.06
CA LYS A 107 4.96 12.53 -0.02
C LYS A 107 4.88 11.35 -1.01
N LEU A 108 3.79 10.60 -1.00
CA LEU A 108 3.58 9.48 -1.93
C LEU A 108 3.51 9.94 -3.39
N TYR A 109 2.85 11.07 -3.66
CA TYR A 109 2.75 11.66 -4.99
C TYR A 109 4.13 12.07 -5.54
N ARG A 110 5.00 12.63 -4.71
CA ARG A 110 6.39 12.93 -5.12
C ARG A 110 7.14 11.68 -5.58
N TYR A 111 7.00 10.56 -4.87
CA TYR A 111 7.57 9.27 -5.30
C TYR A 111 6.95 8.76 -6.60
N HIS A 112 5.64 8.92 -6.76
CA HIS A 112 4.97 8.58 -8.02
C HIS A 112 5.52 9.39 -9.20
N VAL A 113 5.68 10.70 -9.06
CA VAL A 113 6.26 11.57 -10.09
C VAL A 113 7.70 11.14 -10.45
N VAL A 114 8.52 10.80 -9.45
CA VAL A 114 9.89 10.29 -9.69
C VAL A 114 9.86 8.99 -10.49
N LEU A 115 8.94 8.08 -10.17
CA LEU A 115 8.81 6.81 -10.91
C LEU A 115 8.28 7.03 -12.33
N LEU A 116 7.36 7.96 -12.54
CA LEU A 116 6.92 8.37 -13.88
C LEU A 116 8.07 8.97 -14.69
N PHE A 117 8.91 9.79 -14.05
CA PHE A 117 10.10 10.34 -14.69
C PHE A 117 11.04 9.20 -15.14
N VAL A 118 11.28 8.20 -14.29
CA VAL A 118 12.08 7.03 -14.65
C VAL A 118 11.43 6.27 -15.81
N ALA A 119 10.12 6.01 -15.74
CA ALA A 119 9.41 5.27 -16.78
C ALA A 119 9.43 5.99 -18.13
N PHE A 120 9.10 7.28 -18.16
CA PHE A 120 8.92 8.00 -19.43
C PHE A 120 10.22 8.55 -20.04
N LEU A 121 11.25 8.84 -19.23
CA LEU A 121 12.52 9.36 -19.78
C LEU A 121 13.61 8.29 -19.87
N VAL A 122 13.67 7.36 -18.91
CA VAL A 122 14.72 6.34 -18.91
C VAL A 122 14.22 5.08 -19.62
N VAL A 123 13.13 4.48 -19.13
CA VAL A 123 12.64 3.20 -19.65
C VAL A 123 12.12 3.34 -21.09
N ALA A 124 11.39 4.41 -21.42
CA ALA A 124 10.93 4.67 -22.79
C ALA A 124 12.09 4.83 -23.77
N ARG A 125 13.19 5.50 -23.33
CA ARG A 125 14.38 5.63 -24.17
C ARG A 125 15.04 4.29 -24.44
N PHE A 126 15.16 3.44 -23.40
CA PHE A 126 15.69 2.08 -23.59
C PHE A 126 14.77 1.19 -24.42
N ALA A 127 13.45 1.32 -24.30
CA ALA A 127 12.49 0.58 -25.12
C ALA A 127 12.71 0.88 -26.62
N ILE A 128 12.87 2.15 -26.98
CA ILE A 128 13.08 2.57 -28.38
C ILE A 128 14.48 2.16 -28.87
N SER A 129 15.55 2.55 -28.16
CA SER A 129 16.92 2.33 -28.61
C SER A 129 17.32 0.86 -28.63
N GLY A 130 16.80 0.07 -27.72
CA GLY A 130 17.07 -1.37 -27.59
C GLY A 130 16.07 -2.26 -28.34
N HIS A 131 15.08 -1.69 -29.05
CA HIS A 131 13.97 -2.45 -29.69
C HIS A 131 13.35 -3.48 -28.73
N ASN A 132 13.21 -3.11 -27.44
CA ASN A 132 12.76 -4.01 -26.41
C ASN A 132 11.24 -4.03 -26.30
N GLN A 133 10.63 -5.07 -26.87
CA GLN A 133 9.17 -5.23 -26.91
C GLN A 133 8.54 -5.30 -25.50
N GLY A 134 9.20 -5.91 -24.53
CA GLY A 134 8.69 -6.02 -23.17
C GLY A 134 8.54 -4.65 -22.50
N LEU A 135 9.53 -3.78 -22.65
CA LEU A 135 9.46 -2.41 -22.15
C LEU A 135 8.50 -1.53 -22.96
N TYR A 136 8.43 -1.75 -24.28
CA TYR A 136 7.51 -1.03 -25.16
C TYR A 136 6.06 -1.29 -24.75
N ASN A 137 5.67 -2.54 -24.56
CA ASN A 137 4.30 -2.94 -24.21
C ASN A 137 3.81 -2.34 -22.88
N ILE A 138 4.71 -2.08 -21.92
CA ILE A 138 4.34 -1.41 -20.65
C ILE A 138 4.01 0.07 -20.87
N LEU A 139 4.58 0.69 -21.90
CA LEU A 139 4.41 2.09 -22.21
C LEU A 139 3.64 2.32 -23.52
N ASP A 140 2.84 1.34 -23.95
CA ASP A 140 2.14 1.36 -25.24
C ASP A 140 1.31 2.64 -25.40
N PHE A 141 0.50 3.03 -24.42
CA PHE A 141 -0.28 4.26 -24.46
C PHE A 141 0.60 5.52 -24.54
N TYR A 142 1.77 5.53 -23.86
CA TYR A 142 2.71 6.66 -23.94
C TYR A 142 3.20 6.88 -25.38
N PHE A 143 3.47 5.81 -26.11
CA PHE A 143 3.89 5.89 -27.51
C PHE A 143 2.72 6.19 -28.45
N ALA A 144 1.55 5.60 -28.22
CA ALA A 144 0.36 5.74 -29.07
C ALA A 144 -0.29 7.12 -28.93
N ALA A 145 -0.48 7.64 -27.70
CA ALA A 145 -1.14 8.92 -27.45
C ALA A 145 -0.21 10.13 -27.55
N GLY A 146 1.09 9.87 -27.60
CA GLY A 146 2.15 10.87 -27.58
C GLY A 146 2.59 11.27 -26.16
N PRO A 147 3.91 11.56 -25.98
CA PRO A 147 4.52 11.77 -24.66
C PRO A 147 3.87 12.84 -23.81
N ALA A 148 3.59 14.02 -24.39
CA ALA A 148 3.04 15.15 -23.64
C ALA A 148 1.68 14.82 -22.99
N ARG A 149 0.79 14.17 -23.76
CA ARG A 149 -0.52 13.77 -23.30
C ARG A 149 -0.43 12.67 -22.25
N ALA A 150 0.31 11.61 -22.52
CA ALA A 150 0.47 10.50 -21.59
C ALA A 150 1.08 10.94 -20.26
N ILE A 151 2.06 11.88 -20.28
CA ILE A 151 2.63 12.46 -19.06
C ILE A 151 1.57 13.27 -18.30
N ALA A 152 0.81 14.14 -18.97
CA ALA A 152 -0.23 14.94 -18.31
C ALA A 152 -1.29 14.04 -17.67
N ASP A 153 -1.78 13.02 -18.38
CA ASP A 153 -2.77 12.08 -17.91
C ASP A 153 -2.25 11.22 -16.74
N ALA A 154 -0.96 10.87 -16.75
CA ALA A 154 -0.33 10.13 -15.65
C ALA A 154 -0.14 10.99 -14.38
N LEU A 155 0.24 12.26 -14.54
CA LEU A 155 0.31 13.23 -13.43
C LEU A 155 -1.07 13.49 -12.82
N LEU A 156 -2.13 13.45 -13.61
CA LEU A 156 -3.52 13.56 -13.14
C LEU A 156 -4.06 12.23 -12.56
N LEU A 157 -3.25 11.17 -12.48
CA LEU A 157 -3.61 9.83 -11.99
C LEU A 157 -4.69 9.12 -12.83
N VAL A 158 -4.93 9.58 -14.03
CA VAL A 158 -5.90 9.00 -14.98
C VAL A 158 -5.23 7.88 -15.77
N TYR A 159 -4.12 8.17 -16.47
CA TYR A 159 -3.27 7.14 -17.07
C TYR A 159 -2.43 6.47 -15.99
N ARG A 160 -2.47 5.14 -15.96
CA ARG A 160 -1.79 4.33 -14.96
C ARG A 160 -0.99 3.23 -15.65
N PRO A 161 0.28 3.49 -15.98
CA PRO A 161 1.12 2.49 -16.63
C PRO A 161 1.16 1.19 -15.82
N PRO A 162 1.17 0.02 -16.49
CA PRO A 162 1.36 -1.25 -15.82
C PRO A 162 2.57 -1.23 -14.87
N LEU A 163 2.51 -1.98 -13.79
CA LEU A 163 3.42 -1.98 -12.63
C LEU A 163 3.31 -0.73 -11.74
N LEU A 164 3.03 0.46 -12.26
CA LEU A 164 2.93 1.69 -11.47
C LEU A 164 1.50 2.00 -11.03
N ASP A 165 0.51 1.23 -11.46
CA ASP A 165 -0.93 1.48 -11.30
C ASP A 165 -1.44 1.34 -9.84
N ILE A 166 -0.74 0.62 -8.98
CA ILE A 166 -1.10 0.49 -7.56
C ILE A 166 -0.83 1.77 -6.76
N ILE A 167 0.15 2.60 -7.17
CA ILE A 167 0.46 3.86 -6.47
C ILE A 167 -0.65 4.88 -6.62
N PRO A 168 -1.17 5.18 -7.82
CA PRO A 168 -2.36 6.01 -8.01
C PRO A 168 -3.58 5.51 -7.24
N LEU A 169 -3.83 4.20 -7.22
CA LEU A 169 -4.91 3.59 -6.46
C LEU A 169 -4.78 3.92 -4.96
N TYR A 170 -3.60 3.66 -4.38
CA TYR A 170 -3.30 3.93 -2.99
C TYR A 170 -3.41 5.42 -2.66
N LEU A 171 -2.92 6.28 -3.54
CA LEU A 171 -2.96 7.74 -3.38
C LEU A 171 -4.41 8.25 -3.33
N ILE A 172 -5.27 7.79 -4.23
CA ILE A 172 -6.71 8.15 -4.23
C ILE A 172 -7.37 7.70 -2.93
N PHE A 173 -7.11 6.48 -2.48
CA PHE A 173 -7.66 5.99 -1.21
C PHE A 173 -7.17 6.81 -0.02
N LEU A 174 -5.91 7.21 -0.01
CA LEU A 174 -5.34 8.03 1.05
C LEU A 174 -5.99 9.43 1.08
N LEU A 175 -6.20 10.05 -0.09
CA LEU A 175 -6.88 11.35 -0.21
C LEU A 175 -8.36 11.30 0.22
N LEU A 176 -9.04 10.17 0.01
CA LEU A 176 -10.43 9.97 0.44
C LEU A 176 -10.55 9.54 1.91
N SER A 177 -9.45 9.13 2.55
CA SER A 177 -9.47 8.66 3.95
C SER A 177 -9.96 9.69 4.96
N PRO A 178 -9.65 11.00 4.87
CA PRO A 178 -10.20 12.00 5.80
C PRO A 178 -11.73 12.02 5.79
N LEU A 179 -12.32 12.04 4.60
CA LEU A 179 -13.78 12.03 4.43
C LEU A 179 -14.40 10.77 5.05
N THR A 180 -13.79 9.61 4.78
CA THR A 180 -14.24 8.33 5.33
C THR A 180 -14.18 8.30 6.86
N LEU A 181 -13.07 8.74 7.46
CA LEU A 181 -12.89 8.75 8.92
C LEU A 181 -13.84 9.72 9.60
N ILE A 182 -14.04 10.92 9.05
CA ILE A 182 -14.99 11.91 9.56
C ILE A 182 -16.42 11.39 9.46
N ALA A 183 -16.79 10.83 8.32
CA ALA A 183 -18.13 10.25 8.13
C ALA A 183 -18.35 9.07 9.09
N ALA A 184 -17.37 8.17 9.24
CA ALA A 184 -17.46 7.04 10.17
C ALA A 184 -17.60 7.49 11.64
N ALA A 185 -16.93 8.58 12.02
CA ALA A 185 -17.09 9.16 13.37
C ALA A 185 -18.47 9.77 13.60
N LYS A 186 -19.10 10.35 12.57
CA LYS A 186 -20.43 11.01 12.66
C LYS A 186 -21.58 10.05 12.56
N ILE A 187 -21.61 9.17 11.55
CA ILE A 187 -22.75 8.31 11.24
C ILE A 187 -22.53 6.84 11.62
N GLY A 188 -21.28 6.46 11.94
CA GLY A 188 -20.90 5.12 12.36
C GLY A 188 -20.41 4.23 11.23
N TRP A 189 -19.52 3.30 11.58
CA TRP A 189 -18.86 2.38 10.64
C TRP A 189 -19.81 1.44 9.90
N ARG A 190 -20.98 1.09 10.50
CA ARG A 190 -21.97 0.21 9.85
C ARG A 190 -22.45 0.75 8.50
N TYR A 191 -22.71 2.05 8.43
CA TYR A 191 -23.19 2.69 7.20
C TYR A 191 -22.06 2.82 6.16
N ILE A 192 -20.85 3.16 6.61
CA ILE A 192 -19.68 3.25 5.74
C ILE A 192 -19.34 1.90 5.14
N LEU A 193 -19.33 0.84 5.94
CA LEU A 193 -19.08 -0.53 5.47
C LEU A 193 -20.19 -1.00 4.53
N GLY A 194 -21.46 -0.71 4.86
CA GLY A 194 -22.60 -1.06 3.99
C GLY A 194 -22.54 -0.37 2.64
N ALA A 195 -22.28 0.94 2.61
CA ALA A 195 -22.10 1.69 1.36
C ALA A 195 -20.91 1.18 0.56
N SER A 196 -19.78 0.94 1.22
CA SER A 196 -18.56 0.40 0.59
C SER A 196 -18.81 -1.00 0.00
N PHE A 197 -19.51 -1.85 0.71
CA PHE A 197 -19.90 -3.17 0.20
C PHE A 197 -20.85 -3.06 -1.01
N ALA A 198 -21.85 -2.16 -0.98
CA ALA A 198 -22.74 -1.93 -2.12
C ALA A 198 -21.97 -1.45 -3.37
N ILE A 199 -20.99 -0.56 -3.20
CA ILE A 199 -20.12 -0.11 -4.29
C ILE A 199 -19.27 -1.27 -4.83
N TRP A 200 -18.70 -2.09 -3.94
CA TRP A 200 -17.95 -3.29 -4.34
C TRP A 200 -18.83 -4.27 -5.10
N LEU A 201 -20.05 -4.49 -4.63
CA LEU A 201 -21.03 -5.35 -5.32
C LEU A 201 -21.36 -4.80 -6.70
N GLY A 202 -21.64 -3.49 -6.83
CA GLY A 202 -21.86 -2.84 -8.11
C GLY A 202 -20.65 -2.98 -9.06
N ALA A 203 -19.42 -2.98 -8.51
CA ALA A 203 -18.22 -3.18 -9.31
C ALA A 203 -18.11 -4.58 -9.92
N GLN A 204 -18.73 -5.61 -9.30
CA GLN A 204 -18.83 -6.95 -9.89
C GLN A 204 -19.79 -6.99 -11.09
N PHE A 205 -20.74 -6.05 -11.17
CA PHE A 205 -21.75 -5.95 -12.23
C PHE A 205 -21.53 -4.79 -13.20
N GLY A 206 -20.28 -4.35 -13.39
CA GLY A 206 -19.94 -3.40 -14.44
C GLY A 206 -20.04 -1.92 -14.06
N LEU A 207 -20.08 -1.57 -12.78
CA LEU A 207 -20.09 -0.17 -12.31
C LEU A 207 -18.93 0.64 -12.90
N ARG A 208 -17.72 0.04 -13.00
CA ARG A 208 -16.55 0.69 -13.59
C ARG A 208 -16.80 1.10 -15.02
N GLN A 209 -17.36 0.20 -15.84
CA GLN A 209 -17.66 0.41 -17.24
C GLN A 209 -18.76 1.46 -17.43
N ALA A 210 -19.81 1.41 -16.61
CA ALA A 210 -20.89 2.38 -16.65
C ALA A 210 -20.41 3.80 -16.31
N LEU A 211 -19.62 3.96 -15.25
CA LEU A 211 -19.06 5.26 -14.86
C LEU A 211 -18.05 5.77 -15.88
N TYR A 212 -17.25 4.89 -16.47
CA TYR A 212 -16.35 5.25 -17.56
C TYR A 212 -17.11 5.75 -18.78
N ALA A 213 -18.16 5.05 -19.22
CA ALA A 213 -19.00 5.47 -20.35
C ALA A 213 -19.66 6.83 -20.09
N LEU A 214 -20.12 7.08 -18.86
CA LEU A 214 -20.65 8.38 -18.46
C LEU A 214 -19.58 9.48 -18.53
N ALA A 215 -18.39 9.23 -18.00
CA ALA A 215 -17.26 10.18 -18.04
C ALA A 215 -16.78 10.44 -19.47
N ALA A 216 -16.66 9.41 -20.28
CA ALA A 216 -16.30 9.55 -21.71
C ALA A 216 -17.30 10.41 -22.46
N ARG A 217 -18.60 10.20 -22.21
CA ARG A 217 -19.67 10.94 -22.89
C ARG A 217 -19.78 12.41 -22.46
N HIS A 218 -19.64 12.70 -21.16
CA HIS A 218 -19.95 14.04 -20.62
C HIS A 218 -18.70 14.88 -20.31
N LEU A 219 -17.56 14.25 -20.03
CA LEU A 219 -16.31 14.94 -19.68
C LEU A 219 -15.26 14.84 -20.79
N GLY A 220 -15.60 14.18 -21.93
CA GLY A 220 -14.65 14.03 -23.03
C GLY A 220 -13.42 13.19 -22.65
N LEU A 221 -13.59 12.16 -21.83
CA LEU A 221 -12.49 11.28 -21.42
C LEU A 221 -12.07 10.42 -22.63
N HIS A 222 -10.85 10.61 -23.07
CA HIS A 222 -10.32 9.96 -24.30
C HIS A 222 -9.32 8.83 -24.02
N ILE A 223 -9.03 8.55 -22.74
CA ILE A 223 -8.12 7.47 -22.35
C ILE A 223 -8.90 6.15 -22.39
N PRO A 224 -8.40 5.10 -23.05
CA PRO A 224 -9.03 3.79 -23.01
C PRO A 224 -9.13 3.23 -21.58
N LEU A 225 -10.19 2.50 -21.27
CA LEU A 225 -10.45 2.01 -19.92
C LEU A 225 -9.33 1.09 -19.40
N ASN A 226 -8.69 0.30 -20.26
CA ASN A 226 -7.54 -0.55 -19.92
C ASN A 226 -6.31 0.24 -19.47
N GLU A 227 -6.15 1.48 -19.98
CA GLU A 227 -5.03 2.36 -19.62
C GLU A 227 -5.23 3.10 -18.29
N MET A 228 -6.43 3.01 -17.71
CA MET A 228 -6.73 3.56 -16.38
C MET A 228 -6.31 2.64 -15.22
N GLY A 229 -5.41 1.70 -15.50
CA GLY A 229 -4.88 0.72 -14.54
C GLY A 229 -5.73 -0.53 -14.41
N ALA A 230 -5.09 -1.63 -14.07
CA ALA A 230 -5.72 -2.94 -13.94
C ALA A 230 -6.65 -3.02 -12.72
N PHE A 231 -6.27 -2.40 -11.61
CA PHE A 231 -7.05 -2.43 -10.38
C PHE A 231 -8.35 -1.63 -10.50
N ASN A 232 -9.50 -2.29 -10.33
CA ASN A 232 -10.80 -1.63 -10.28
C ASN A 232 -10.94 -0.85 -8.96
N LEU A 233 -10.85 0.49 -9.04
CA LEU A 233 -10.94 1.40 -7.90
C LEU A 233 -12.19 1.16 -7.05
N TRP A 234 -13.34 0.92 -7.70
CA TRP A 234 -14.64 0.72 -7.05
C TRP A 234 -14.75 -0.61 -6.32
N ALA A 235 -13.98 -1.60 -6.73
CA ALA A 235 -13.89 -2.87 -6.03
C ALA A 235 -12.86 -2.80 -4.88
N TRP A 236 -11.66 -2.29 -5.13
CA TRP A 236 -10.56 -2.28 -4.17
C TRP A 236 -10.77 -1.31 -2.99
N GLN A 237 -11.65 -0.31 -3.13
CA GLN A 237 -12.01 0.57 -2.03
C GLN A 237 -12.60 -0.22 -0.83
N PHE A 238 -13.29 -1.35 -1.07
CA PHE A 238 -13.84 -2.16 0.01
C PHE A 238 -12.75 -2.74 0.90
N MET A 239 -11.66 -3.25 0.32
CA MET A 239 -10.49 -3.72 1.07
C MET A 239 -9.85 -2.59 1.90
N TRP A 240 -9.79 -1.38 1.33
CA TRP A 240 -9.27 -0.20 2.03
C TRP A 240 -10.16 0.21 3.21
N ILE A 241 -11.46 0.32 3.01
CA ILE A 241 -12.44 0.69 4.04
C ILE A 241 -12.46 -0.35 5.16
N LEU A 242 -12.44 -1.64 4.81
CA LEU A 242 -12.36 -2.74 5.77
C LEU A 242 -11.08 -2.65 6.63
N GLY A 243 -9.94 -2.40 6.00
CA GLY A 243 -8.69 -2.18 6.71
C GLY A 243 -8.73 -0.98 7.64
N MET A 244 -9.26 0.17 7.18
CA MET A 244 -9.42 1.36 8.03
C MET A 244 -10.36 1.12 9.22
N TRP A 245 -11.47 0.41 9.01
CA TRP A 245 -12.36 0.02 10.09
C TRP A 245 -11.65 -0.82 11.14
N CYS A 246 -10.94 -1.88 10.72
CA CYS A 246 -10.14 -2.70 11.62
C CYS A 246 -9.11 -1.84 12.39
N GLY A 247 -8.46 -0.89 11.69
CA GLY A 247 -7.49 0.02 12.29
C GLY A 247 -8.09 0.96 13.33
N ALA A 248 -9.27 1.53 13.05
CA ALA A 248 -10.01 2.39 13.98
C ALA A 248 -10.48 1.62 15.23
N ARG A 249 -10.95 0.37 15.04
CA ARG A 249 -11.31 -0.51 16.17
C ARG A 249 -10.07 -0.85 17.01
N TRP A 250 -8.96 -1.14 16.36
CA TRP A 250 -7.70 -1.37 17.06
C TRP A 250 -7.19 -0.13 17.80
N ALA A 251 -7.46 1.06 17.29
CA ALA A 251 -7.14 2.32 17.98
C ALA A 251 -7.83 2.42 19.34
N LYS A 252 -9.01 1.82 19.48
CA LYS A 252 -9.82 1.76 20.73
C LYS A 252 -9.57 0.51 21.57
N ASP A 253 -8.55 -0.29 21.24
CA ASP A 253 -8.25 -1.60 21.83
C ASP A 253 -9.45 -2.59 21.81
N ASP A 254 -10.39 -2.35 20.89
CA ASP A 254 -11.60 -3.12 20.68
C ASP A 254 -11.54 -3.86 19.34
N LEU A 255 -10.56 -4.76 19.20
CA LEU A 255 -10.47 -5.67 18.06
C LEU A 255 -11.22 -6.97 18.37
N PRO A 256 -12.44 -7.16 17.85
CA PRO A 256 -13.17 -8.41 18.01
C PRO A 256 -12.52 -9.56 17.23
N VAL A 257 -11.51 -9.25 16.39
CA VAL A 257 -10.88 -10.19 15.44
C VAL A 257 -10.27 -11.41 16.14
N GLU A 258 -9.67 -11.24 17.32
CA GLU A 258 -9.08 -12.37 18.05
C GLU A 258 -10.15 -13.35 18.60
N LYS A 259 -11.25 -12.79 19.14
CA LYS A 259 -12.39 -13.59 19.60
C LYS A 259 -13.07 -14.32 18.45
N TRP A 260 -13.24 -13.61 17.33
CA TRP A 260 -13.82 -14.15 16.13
C TRP A 260 -12.90 -15.22 15.50
N ALA A 261 -11.63 -14.95 15.34
CA ALA A 261 -10.65 -15.89 14.80
C ALA A 261 -10.60 -17.21 15.57
N ARG A 262 -10.74 -17.17 16.91
CA ARG A 262 -10.82 -18.37 17.75
C ARG A 262 -12.07 -19.23 17.48
N LYS A 263 -13.16 -18.63 17.04
CA LYS A 263 -14.42 -19.34 16.72
C LYS A 263 -14.43 -19.92 15.32
N VAL A 264 -13.81 -19.21 14.34
CA VAL A 264 -13.94 -19.53 12.91
C VAL A 264 -12.69 -20.16 12.30
N TRP A 265 -11.64 -20.47 13.08
CA TRP A 265 -10.38 -20.94 12.51
C TRP A 265 -10.50 -22.28 11.76
N ILE A 266 -11.38 -23.21 12.23
CA ILE A 266 -11.61 -24.48 11.54
C ILE A 266 -12.24 -24.24 10.16
N PRO A 267 -13.43 -23.58 10.04
CA PRO A 267 -13.98 -23.28 8.73
C PRO A 267 -13.04 -22.41 7.88
N ALA A 268 -12.29 -21.50 8.47
CA ALA A 268 -11.29 -20.71 7.75
C ALA A 268 -10.16 -21.59 7.18
N ALA A 269 -9.68 -22.58 7.93
CA ALA A 269 -8.68 -23.54 7.46
C ALA A 269 -9.22 -24.41 6.31
N LEU A 270 -10.47 -24.88 6.41
CA LEU A 270 -11.12 -25.63 5.34
C LEU A 270 -11.27 -24.80 4.07
N VAL A 271 -11.75 -23.57 4.18
CA VAL A 271 -11.87 -22.64 3.05
C VAL A 271 -10.51 -22.36 2.42
N ALA A 272 -9.50 -22.04 3.22
CA ALA A 272 -8.16 -21.77 2.74
C ALA A 272 -7.55 -22.99 2.03
N ALA A 273 -7.71 -24.19 2.59
CA ALA A 273 -7.23 -25.44 1.99
C ALA A 273 -7.95 -25.76 0.67
N THR A 274 -9.28 -25.57 0.63
CA THR A 274 -10.08 -25.79 -0.58
C THR A 274 -9.65 -24.82 -1.69
N LEU A 275 -9.56 -23.53 -1.40
CA LEU A 275 -9.16 -22.53 -2.40
C LEU A 275 -7.69 -22.69 -2.83
N LEU A 276 -6.83 -23.16 -1.93
CA LEU A 276 -5.46 -23.56 -2.26
C LEU A 276 -5.45 -24.74 -3.23
N ALA A 277 -6.21 -25.79 -2.94
CA ALA A 277 -6.32 -26.98 -3.81
C ALA A 277 -6.87 -26.60 -5.20
N VAL A 278 -7.94 -25.80 -5.25
CA VAL A 278 -8.52 -25.30 -6.52
C VAL A 278 -7.48 -24.51 -7.32
N ARG A 279 -6.72 -23.63 -6.67
CA ARG A 279 -5.67 -22.84 -7.33
C ARG A 279 -4.57 -23.72 -7.94
N TYR A 280 -4.10 -24.73 -7.21
CA TYR A 280 -3.05 -25.61 -7.71
C TYR A 280 -3.55 -26.60 -8.76
N THR A 281 -4.82 -26.99 -8.73
CA THR A 281 -5.44 -27.78 -9.81
C THR A 281 -5.68 -26.94 -11.06
N GLU A 282 -6.04 -25.65 -10.92
CA GLU A 282 -6.09 -24.69 -12.03
C GLU A 282 -4.72 -24.57 -12.73
N LEU A 283 -3.63 -24.44 -11.97
CA LEU A 283 -2.26 -24.42 -12.53
C LEU A 283 -1.87 -25.71 -13.24
N ARG A 284 -2.56 -26.82 -12.96
CA ARG A 284 -2.40 -28.13 -13.62
C ARG A 284 -3.38 -28.37 -14.76
N GLY A 285 -4.19 -27.37 -15.14
CA GLY A 285 -5.08 -27.43 -16.28
C GLY A 285 -6.58 -27.52 -15.97
N LEU A 286 -7.01 -27.39 -14.71
CA LEU A 286 -8.44 -27.23 -14.39
C LEU A 286 -8.97 -25.97 -15.01
N ASN A 287 -9.99 -26.07 -15.86
CA ASN A 287 -10.60 -24.92 -16.52
C ASN A 287 -11.69 -24.32 -15.65
N LEU A 288 -11.46 -23.10 -15.18
CA LEU A 288 -12.41 -22.31 -14.39
C LEU A 288 -12.98 -21.13 -15.18
N ALA A 289 -12.92 -21.13 -16.51
CA ALA A 289 -13.29 -19.99 -17.35
C ALA A 289 -14.70 -19.45 -17.03
N GLY A 290 -15.70 -20.31 -16.77
CA GLY A 290 -17.05 -19.91 -16.38
C GLY A 290 -17.16 -19.23 -15.00
N TRP A 291 -16.14 -19.37 -14.15
CA TRP A 291 -16.10 -18.84 -12.79
C TRP A 291 -15.03 -17.77 -12.59
N SER A 292 -14.34 -17.41 -13.68
CA SER A 292 -13.17 -16.52 -13.65
C SER A 292 -13.41 -15.20 -12.93
N GLY A 293 -14.60 -14.58 -13.08
CA GLY A 293 -14.97 -13.36 -12.39
C GLY A 293 -14.95 -13.47 -10.86
N LEU A 294 -15.29 -14.64 -10.30
CA LEU A 294 -15.29 -14.85 -8.84
C LEU A 294 -13.88 -14.92 -8.24
N PHE A 295 -12.89 -15.28 -9.07
CA PHE A 295 -11.47 -15.37 -8.71
C PHE A 295 -10.66 -14.18 -9.20
N ASP A 296 -11.28 -13.25 -9.96
CA ASP A 296 -10.56 -12.18 -10.61
C ASP A 296 -9.88 -11.24 -9.60
N LYS A 297 -8.58 -11.00 -9.83
CA LYS A 297 -7.75 -10.13 -9.02
C LYS A 297 -8.14 -8.67 -9.18
N TRP A 298 -8.41 -8.26 -10.40
CA TRP A 298 -8.58 -6.86 -10.74
C TRP A 298 -9.90 -6.28 -10.23
N HIS A 299 -10.94 -7.12 -10.17
CA HIS A 299 -12.26 -6.79 -9.62
C HIS A 299 -12.43 -7.23 -8.16
N LEU A 300 -11.38 -7.75 -7.52
CA LEU A 300 -11.42 -8.26 -6.15
C LEU A 300 -12.60 -9.22 -5.94
N GLY A 301 -12.63 -10.31 -6.72
CA GLY A 301 -13.71 -11.29 -6.76
C GLY A 301 -14.06 -11.90 -5.40
N VAL A 302 -15.26 -12.44 -5.29
CA VAL A 302 -15.84 -12.95 -4.03
C VAL A 302 -14.91 -13.98 -3.36
N PHE A 303 -14.41 -14.96 -4.11
CA PHE A 303 -13.55 -16.01 -3.54
C PHE A 303 -12.18 -15.46 -3.09
N ARG A 304 -11.72 -14.36 -3.68
CA ARG A 304 -10.51 -13.68 -3.18
C ARG A 304 -10.74 -13.04 -1.82
N LEU A 305 -11.88 -12.35 -1.61
CA LEU A 305 -12.24 -11.78 -0.31
C LEU A 305 -12.40 -12.86 0.75
N ILE A 306 -13.08 -13.97 0.41
CA ILE A 306 -13.26 -15.11 1.31
C ILE A 306 -11.92 -15.73 1.66
N ASN A 307 -11.04 -15.95 0.68
CA ASN A 307 -9.69 -16.47 0.89
C ASN A 307 -8.85 -15.54 1.77
N PHE A 308 -8.92 -14.23 1.49
CA PHE A 308 -8.22 -13.23 2.30
C PHE A 308 -8.71 -13.24 3.75
N ALA A 309 -10.03 -13.27 3.97
CA ALA A 309 -10.60 -13.32 5.32
C ALA A 309 -10.22 -14.61 6.05
N ALA A 310 -10.20 -15.75 5.35
CA ALA A 310 -9.79 -17.04 5.92
C ALA A 310 -8.30 -17.03 6.34
N ILE A 311 -7.40 -16.59 5.45
CA ILE A 311 -5.97 -16.48 5.78
C ILE A 311 -5.73 -15.46 6.89
N ALA A 312 -6.41 -14.31 6.88
CA ALA A 312 -6.30 -13.30 7.95
C ALA A 312 -6.75 -13.88 9.31
N ALA A 313 -7.85 -14.64 9.35
CA ALA A 313 -8.31 -15.32 10.56
C ALA A 313 -7.28 -16.34 11.08
N LEU A 314 -6.66 -17.12 10.18
CA LEU A 314 -5.61 -18.07 10.54
C LEU A 314 -4.35 -17.36 11.07
N LEU A 315 -3.90 -16.28 10.42
CA LEU A 315 -2.75 -15.49 10.88
C LEU A 315 -2.99 -14.89 12.26
N VAL A 316 -4.19 -14.39 12.53
CA VAL A 316 -4.57 -13.87 13.86
C VAL A 316 -4.65 -15.00 14.89
N ARG A 317 -5.21 -16.17 14.53
CA ARG A 317 -5.33 -17.32 15.43
C ARG A 317 -3.98 -17.91 15.79
N PHE A 318 -3.08 -17.99 14.84
CA PHE A 318 -1.75 -18.60 14.96
C PHE A 318 -0.63 -17.55 14.91
N GLN A 319 -0.85 -16.37 15.52
CA GLN A 319 0.14 -15.30 15.55
C GLN A 319 1.49 -15.73 16.18
N SER A 320 1.50 -16.72 17.06
CA SER A 320 2.73 -17.30 17.62
C SER A 320 3.64 -17.92 16.57
N VAL A 321 3.07 -18.47 15.46
CA VAL A 321 3.82 -19.02 14.33
C VAL A 321 4.37 -17.90 13.43
N VAL A 322 3.70 -16.73 13.43
CA VAL A 322 4.10 -15.57 12.60
C VAL A 322 5.18 -14.73 13.29
N LYS A 323 5.21 -14.68 14.60
CA LYS A 323 6.20 -13.91 15.38
C LYS A 323 7.67 -14.21 15.02
N PRO A 324 8.10 -15.48 14.85
CA PRO A 324 9.47 -15.80 14.45
C PRO A 324 9.86 -15.26 13.07
N LEU A 325 8.89 -14.92 12.20
CA LEU A 325 9.16 -14.27 10.90
C LEU A 325 9.64 -12.83 11.05
N ALA A 326 9.60 -12.25 12.26
CA ALA A 326 10.13 -10.92 12.54
C ALA A 326 11.68 -10.89 12.52
N VAL A 327 12.26 -11.47 11.46
CA VAL A 327 13.71 -11.45 11.25
C VAL A 327 14.19 -10.07 10.79
N ARG A 328 15.41 -9.71 11.20
CA ARG A 328 15.99 -8.38 10.97
C ARG A 328 15.90 -7.87 9.52
N PRO A 329 16.16 -8.67 8.47
CA PRO A 329 16.04 -8.20 7.09
C PRO A 329 14.61 -7.77 6.73
N LEU A 330 13.59 -8.54 7.12
CA LEU A 330 12.19 -8.21 6.85
C LEU A 330 11.75 -6.95 7.62
N VAL A 331 12.18 -6.82 8.88
CA VAL A 331 11.92 -5.61 9.67
C VAL A 331 12.51 -4.37 8.99
N LEU A 332 13.76 -4.44 8.52
CA LEU A 332 14.41 -3.33 7.82
C LEU A 332 13.68 -2.93 6.54
N LEU A 333 13.30 -3.91 5.71
CA LEU A 333 12.52 -3.66 4.50
C LEU A 333 11.18 -2.99 4.82
N GLY A 334 10.50 -3.44 5.87
CA GLY A 334 9.23 -2.86 6.28
C GLY A 334 9.33 -1.47 6.88
N GLN A 335 10.44 -1.15 7.56
CA GLN A 335 10.70 0.18 8.11
C GLN A 335 10.87 1.23 7.01
N ALA A 336 11.56 0.89 5.93
CA ALA A 336 11.73 1.74 4.75
C ALA A 336 10.76 1.36 3.61
N SER A 337 9.53 0.95 3.96
CA SER A 337 8.62 0.29 3.01
C SER A 337 8.32 1.08 1.74
N LEU A 338 8.18 2.41 1.82
CA LEU A 338 7.89 3.24 0.64
C LEU A 338 9.11 3.31 -0.31
N GLN A 339 10.30 3.48 0.24
CA GLN A 339 11.53 3.58 -0.55
C GLN A 339 11.87 2.23 -1.21
N VAL A 340 11.74 1.15 -0.45
CA VAL A 340 11.92 -0.22 -0.95
C VAL A 340 10.89 -0.53 -2.03
N PHE A 341 9.63 -0.15 -1.81
CA PHE A 341 8.55 -0.30 -2.78
C PHE A 341 8.85 0.46 -4.09
N CYS A 342 9.36 1.69 -4.02
CA CYS A 342 9.73 2.43 -5.22
C CYS A 342 10.99 1.86 -5.91
N ALA A 343 11.97 1.41 -5.13
CA ALA A 343 13.18 0.84 -5.67
C ALA A 343 12.94 -0.49 -6.42
N HIS A 344 12.00 -1.34 -5.95
CA HIS A 344 11.75 -2.61 -6.62
C HIS A 344 11.26 -2.45 -8.06
N PHE A 345 10.52 -1.38 -8.39
CA PHE A 345 10.09 -1.12 -9.76
C PHE A 345 11.26 -0.90 -10.72
N VAL A 346 12.33 -0.26 -10.25
CA VAL A 346 13.54 -0.08 -11.07
C VAL A 346 14.11 -1.44 -11.47
N PHE A 347 14.14 -2.39 -10.53
CA PHE A 347 14.60 -3.76 -10.82
C PHE A 347 13.63 -4.55 -11.68
N CYS A 348 12.33 -4.31 -11.55
CA CYS A 348 11.33 -4.89 -12.45
C CYS A 348 11.56 -4.41 -13.90
N PHE A 349 11.80 -3.12 -14.11
CA PHE A 349 12.15 -2.59 -15.43
C PHE A 349 13.47 -3.16 -15.97
N VAL A 350 14.49 -3.31 -15.12
CA VAL A 350 15.74 -3.99 -15.52
C VAL A 350 15.46 -5.43 -15.92
N GLY A 351 14.66 -6.16 -15.14
CA GLY A 351 14.28 -7.54 -15.48
C GLY A 351 13.57 -7.65 -16.82
N LEU A 352 12.59 -6.76 -17.07
CA LEU A 352 11.88 -6.72 -18.34
C LEU A 352 12.80 -6.31 -19.51
N GLY A 353 13.73 -5.40 -19.25
CA GLY A 353 14.77 -5.04 -20.22
C GLY A 353 15.65 -6.23 -20.61
N LEU A 354 16.01 -7.06 -19.63
CA LEU A 354 16.83 -8.28 -19.86
C LEU A 354 16.05 -9.40 -20.59
N MET A 355 14.72 -9.43 -20.47
CA MET A 355 13.89 -10.41 -21.20
C MET A 355 13.99 -10.27 -22.72
N GLY A 356 14.18 -9.06 -23.24
CA GLY A 356 14.35 -8.82 -24.66
C GLY A 356 13.19 -9.26 -25.56
N GLY A 357 11.98 -9.48 -25.01
CA GLY A 357 10.82 -10.01 -25.74
C GLY A 357 10.56 -11.49 -25.54
N GLY A 358 11.40 -12.22 -24.78
CA GLY A 358 11.12 -13.59 -24.34
C GLY A 358 10.09 -13.64 -23.20
N ASP A 359 9.54 -14.83 -22.91
CA ASP A 359 8.50 -14.96 -21.88
C ASP A 359 9.02 -14.80 -20.45
N ARG A 360 10.24 -15.28 -20.17
CA ARG A 360 10.85 -15.26 -18.83
C ARG A 360 12.36 -15.42 -18.86
N ILE A 361 13.01 -14.89 -17.82
CA ILE A 361 14.44 -15.10 -17.58
C ILE A 361 14.61 -16.44 -16.83
N PHE A 362 15.61 -17.22 -17.20
CA PHE A 362 15.94 -18.51 -16.57
C PHE A 362 17.46 -18.67 -16.38
N GLY A 363 17.86 -19.68 -15.61
CA GLY A 363 19.26 -20.00 -15.36
C GLY A 363 19.99 -18.95 -14.52
N TRP A 364 21.28 -18.75 -14.80
CA TRP A 364 22.14 -17.81 -14.07
C TRP A 364 21.68 -16.34 -14.10
N PRO A 365 21.16 -15.81 -15.22
CA PRO A 365 20.64 -14.44 -15.24
C PRO A 365 19.46 -14.24 -14.29
N GLN A 366 18.57 -15.23 -14.15
CA GLN A 366 17.48 -15.20 -13.19
C GLN A 366 17.99 -15.13 -11.76
N LEU A 367 18.96 -15.98 -11.39
CA LEU A 367 19.55 -15.99 -10.05
C LEU A 367 20.26 -14.66 -9.75
N ALA A 368 21.05 -14.16 -10.69
CA ALA A 368 21.72 -12.89 -10.56
C ALA A 368 20.73 -11.73 -10.38
N LEU A 369 19.65 -11.67 -11.19
CA LEU A 369 18.62 -10.66 -11.08
C LEU A 369 17.97 -10.68 -9.70
N VAL A 370 17.56 -11.85 -9.20
CA VAL A 370 16.92 -11.99 -7.88
C VAL A 370 17.88 -11.57 -6.77
N VAL A 371 19.10 -12.10 -6.76
CA VAL A 371 20.12 -11.79 -5.72
C VAL A 371 20.46 -10.30 -5.73
N CYS A 372 20.78 -9.71 -6.90
CA CYS A 372 21.09 -8.29 -7.01
C CYS A 372 19.91 -7.41 -6.58
N THR A 373 18.68 -7.79 -6.95
CA THR A 373 17.48 -7.07 -6.52
C THR A 373 17.38 -7.04 -5.01
N PHE A 374 17.36 -8.18 -4.33
CA PHE A 374 17.21 -8.21 -2.87
C PHE A 374 18.39 -7.61 -2.12
N ALA A 375 19.61 -7.81 -2.59
CA ALA A 375 20.78 -7.13 -2.02
C ALA A 375 20.64 -5.60 -2.08
N SER A 376 20.22 -5.07 -3.23
CA SER A 376 20.01 -3.64 -3.43
C SER A 376 18.85 -3.10 -2.59
N LEU A 377 17.73 -3.83 -2.50
CA LEU A 377 16.60 -3.44 -1.64
C LEU A 377 16.98 -3.40 -0.17
N LEU A 378 17.82 -4.32 0.30
CA LEU A 378 18.37 -4.30 1.66
C LEU A 378 19.32 -3.12 1.88
N VAL A 379 20.13 -2.74 0.88
CA VAL A 379 20.96 -1.53 0.96
C VAL A 379 20.09 -0.28 1.06
N VAL A 380 19.09 -0.15 0.20
CA VAL A 380 18.10 0.95 0.27
C VAL A 380 17.45 0.99 1.66
N ALA A 381 16.98 -0.15 2.17
CA ALA A 381 16.36 -0.22 3.48
C ALA A 381 17.30 0.22 4.61
N LYS A 382 18.56 -0.22 4.59
CA LYS A 382 19.57 0.18 5.59
C LYS A 382 19.87 1.67 5.57
N VAL A 383 19.98 2.26 4.39
CA VAL A 383 20.25 3.70 4.23
C VAL A 383 19.12 4.52 4.82
N PHE A 384 17.86 4.22 4.45
CA PHE A 384 16.72 4.99 4.87
C PHE A 384 16.27 4.71 6.31
N ALA A 385 16.40 3.48 6.81
CA ALA A 385 16.13 3.17 8.22
C ALA A 385 17.12 3.89 9.16
N ARG A 386 18.40 4.03 8.78
CA ARG A 386 19.39 4.80 9.55
C ARG A 386 19.10 6.30 9.56
N GLN A 387 18.58 6.85 8.47
CA GLN A 387 18.22 8.26 8.40
C GLN A 387 17.06 8.61 9.34
N GLU A 388 16.07 7.72 9.49
CA GLU A 388 14.98 7.90 10.44
C GLU A 388 15.45 7.85 11.91
N LEU A 389 16.46 7.04 12.22
CA LEU A 389 17.05 6.96 13.56
C LEU A 389 17.92 8.17 13.91
N ASN A 390 18.58 8.77 12.93
CA ASN A 390 19.50 9.90 13.09
C ASN A 390 18.84 11.27 12.91
N ALA A 391 17.55 11.33 12.60
CA ALA A 391 16.82 12.60 12.52
C ALA A 391 16.81 13.27 13.91
N PRO A 392 17.31 14.51 14.07
CA PRO A 392 17.34 15.18 15.36
C PRO A 392 15.92 15.28 15.91
N GLN A 393 15.72 14.66 17.07
CA GLN A 393 14.51 14.86 17.85
C GLN A 393 14.50 16.34 18.25
N THR A 394 13.71 17.16 17.57
CA THR A 394 13.46 18.53 18.01
C THR A 394 12.80 18.42 19.37
N ARG A 395 13.59 18.60 20.43
CA ARG A 395 13.10 18.85 21.77
C ARG A 395 12.18 20.03 21.66
N GLY A 396 10.88 19.81 21.83
CA GLY A 396 9.93 20.88 21.98
C GLY A 396 10.43 21.80 23.09
N SER A 397 10.83 22.99 22.72
CA SER A 397 11.14 24.07 23.62
C SER A 397 9.83 24.45 24.32
N ASN A 398 9.51 23.75 25.41
CA ASN A 398 8.57 24.23 26.41
C ASN A 398 9.25 25.31 27.23
N ALA A 399 9.44 26.48 26.63
CA ALA A 399 9.56 27.71 27.37
C ALA A 399 8.18 28.01 27.95
N ARG A 400 7.89 27.51 29.15
CA ARG A 400 6.81 28.07 29.96
C ARG A 400 7.14 29.54 30.19
N PRO A 401 6.26 30.49 29.88
CA PRO A 401 6.42 31.86 30.36
C PRO A 401 6.35 31.81 31.90
N THR A 402 7.46 32.13 32.54
CA THR A 402 7.49 32.42 33.99
C THR A 402 6.63 33.64 34.24
N VAL A 403 5.41 33.43 34.69
CA VAL A 403 4.58 34.48 35.29
C VAL A 403 5.26 34.88 36.59
N LYS A 404 5.95 36.00 36.60
CA LYS A 404 6.41 36.65 37.82
C LYS A 404 5.17 37.05 38.62
N ALA A 405 4.93 36.32 39.72
CA ALA A 405 3.97 36.74 40.75
C ALA A 405 4.52 37.97 41.45
N THR A 406 3.98 39.15 41.12
CA THR A 406 4.14 40.36 41.89
C THR A 406 3.28 40.23 43.15
N ALA A 407 3.92 39.86 44.25
CA ALA A 407 3.33 39.97 45.58
C ALA A 407 3.15 41.48 45.92
N ARG A 408 1.92 41.96 45.87
CA ARG A 408 1.52 43.20 46.54
C ARG A 408 1.03 42.82 47.93
N GLY A 409 1.83 43.24 48.93
CA GLY A 409 1.43 43.20 50.31
C GLY A 409 0.24 44.14 50.56
N TYR A 410 -0.75 43.61 51.27
CA TYR A 410 -1.70 44.48 52.00
C TYR A 410 -1.39 44.39 53.47
N SER A 411 -0.92 45.56 53.98
CA SER A 411 -0.75 45.86 55.40
C SER A 411 -2.15 45.94 56.05
N GLN A 412 -2.24 45.29 57.22
CA GLN A 412 -3.33 45.50 58.18
C GLN A 412 -3.19 46.89 58.77
N ALA A 413 -4.30 47.60 58.89
CA ALA A 413 -4.51 48.64 59.86
C ALA A 413 -5.98 48.70 60.27
N SER A 414 -6.20 48.53 61.58
CA SER A 414 -7.34 48.82 62.48
C SER A 414 -8.70 48.26 62.10
#